data_d0c13e70b7ca5f54ed9e980806c0fb08
#
_entry.id   d0c13e70b7ca5f54ed9e980806c0fb08
#
_cell.length_a   1.000
_cell.length_b   1.000
_cell.length_c   1.000
_cell.angle_alpha   90.00
_cell.angle_beta   90.00
_cell.angle_gamma   90.00
#
_symmetry.space_group_name_H-M   'P 1'
#
loop_
_entity.id
_entity.type
_entity.pdbx_description
1 polymer ?
#
loop_
_entity_poly.entity_id
_entity_poly.type
_entity_poly.pdbx_seq_one_letter_code
_entity_poly.pdbx_strand_id
1 'polypeptide(L)'
;MTTIWRSTLTLLGATTLTFGMAHAQGPELSAPPAIEGEVLADHGSHTLRMGIGLSETSPQFLSSQYFGEILAQRTDGRITVNVFPNSQLGDDVQMMEMLQTGTLDMTYPSSSATTGYVQALSVFDLPFLLPSREAAIAVMQSDAAQNMLDAFEGTGLKALTFSENGYRQLSNSARPVATPDDVAGLNVRGLSVRTMQNPVHLAIWEALGANPTPMAFGELFSALEQGVVDGQENPWSTILTSNFNEVQDYGTETRHVYTPFIMMLSERTWNRMAPEYQALVLEAACQSAEYEIQLSAEYDDWSREQLEARGMQITRLDDEQLAAFQEAVQPVYTQWAPRIGEDLIAEIQQIVADHTSQ
;
A
#
# COMPACT_ATOMS: atom_id res chain seq x y z
N MET A 1 20.15 -69.83 51.12
CA MET A 1 21.09 -69.43 50.04
C MET A 1 20.24 -68.67 48.99
N THR A 2 20.21 -67.36 49.08
CA THR A 2 19.40 -66.49 48.21
C THR A 2 20.35 -65.54 47.51
N THR A 3 20.48 -65.72 46.19
CA THR A 3 21.35 -64.93 45.31
C THR A 3 20.60 -63.73 44.81
N ILE A 4 21.07 -62.51 45.13
CA ILE A 4 20.53 -61.26 44.72
C ILE A 4 21.20 -60.87 43.40
N TRP A 5 20.43 -60.75 42.32
CA TRP A 5 20.87 -60.16 41.04
C TRP A 5 20.68 -58.66 41.10
N ARG A 6 21.71 -57.87 40.91
CA ARG A 6 21.73 -56.45 40.70
C ARG A 6 21.66 -56.19 39.20
N SER A 7 20.51 -55.60 38.74
CA SER A 7 20.35 -55.08 37.38
C SER A 7 20.83 -53.63 37.35
N THR A 8 21.85 -53.37 36.56
CA THR A 8 22.35 -52.04 36.23
C THR A 8 21.45 -51.43 35.16
N LEU A 9 20.67 -50.38 35.49
CA LEU A 9 19.96 -49.57 34.53
C LEU A 9 20.94 -48.54 33.93
N THR A 10 21.18 -48.65 32.60
CA THR A 10 21.88 -47.63 31.83
C THR A 10 20.87 -46.58 31.39
N LEU A 11 20.95 -45.35 31.92
CA LEU A 11 20.19 -44.22 31.44
C LEU A 11 20.77 -43.78 30.08
N LEU A 12 20.00 -44.00 29.01
CA LEU A 12 20.24 -43.30 27.74
C LEU A 12 19.71 -41.88 27.90
N GLY A 13 20.61 -40.91 27.86
CA GLY A 13 20.25 -39.47 27.79
C GLY A 13 19.61 -39.17 26.45
N ALA A 14 18.31 -38.87 26.47
CA ALA A 14 17.62 -38.30 25.32
C ALA A 14 17.98 -36.81 25.23
N THR A 15 18.83 -36.47 24.24
CA THR A 15 19.09 -35.07 23.86
C THR A 15 17.88 -34.57 23.08
N THR A 16 17.01 -33.86 23.74
CA THR A 16 15.94 -33.11 23.08
C THR A 16 16.57 -31.93 22.31
N LEU A 17 16.69 -32.07 20.99
CA LEU A 17 16.90 -30.94 20.09
C LEU A 17 15.62 -30.07 20.11
N THR A 18 15.63 -29.04 20.91
CA THR A 18 14.67 -27.96 20.77
C THR A 18 15.01 -27.19 19.50
N PHE A 19 14.31 -27.49 18.41
CA PHE A 19 14.22 -26.58 17.30
C PHE A 19 13.48 -25.33 17.81
N GLY A 20 14.25 -24.31 18.16
CA GLY A 20 13.69 -22.96 18.36
C GLY A 20 13.10 -22.53 17.04
N MET A 21 11.77 -22.56 16.89
CA MET A 21 11.10 -21.77 15.90
C MET A 21 11.40 -20.31 16.28
N ALA A 22 12.34 -19.69 15.57
CA ALA A 22 12.46 -18.24 15.55
C ALA A 22 11.15 -17.75 14.96
N HIS A 23 10.22 -17.36 15.81
CA HIS A 23 9.13 -16.49 15.39
C HIS A 23 9.84 -15.24 14.89
N ALA A 24 9.78 -14.97 13.61
CA ALA A 24 10.18 -13.69 13.06
C ALA A 24 9.33 -12.65 13.79
N GLN A 25 9.94 -11.96 14.74
CA GLN A 25 9.32 -10.79 15.35
C GLN A 25 9.08 -9.80 14.21
N GLY A 26 7.90 -9.17 14.15
CA GLY A 26 7.65 -8.07 13.25
C GLY A 26 8.72 -6.98 13.39
N PRO A 27 8.74 -5.96 12.53
CA PRO A 27 9.64 -4.83 12.72
C PRO A 27 9.44 -4.26 14.12
N GLU A 28 10.47 -3.69 14.70
CA GLU A 28 10.34 -2.92 15.94
C GLU A 28 9.63 -1.60 15.58
N LEU A 29 8.29 -1.65 15.60
CA LEU A 29 7.46 -0.53 15.20
C LEU A 29 7.46 0.56 16.26
N SER A 30 7.51 1.79 15.81
CA SER A 30 7.23 2.94 16.64
C SER A 30 5.80 2.85 17.19
N ALA A 31 5.65 3.14 18.48
CA ALA A 31 4.33 3.27 19.07
C ALA A 31 3.58 4.47 18.45
N PRO A 32 2.25 4.41 18.34
CA PRO A 32 1.50 5.57 17.87
C PRO A 32 1.77 6.79 18.76
N PRO A 33 1.79 8.01 18.18
CA PRO A 33 1.96 9.23 18.95
C PRO A 33 0.91 9.37 20.06
N ALA A 34 1.26 10.09 21.14
CA ALA A 34 0.29 10.37 22.19
C ALA A 34 -0.86 11.23 21.63
N ILE A 35 -2.10 10.85 21.96
CA ILE A 35 -3.27 11.61 21.54
C ILE A 35 -3.42 12.82 22.46
N GLU A 36 -3.28 14.01 21.87
CA GLU A 36 -3.37 15.30 22.58
C GLU A 36 -4.70 15.99 22.27
N GLY A 37 -5.02 17.00 23.09
CA GLY A 37 -6.17 17.88 22.91
C GLY A 37 -7.35 17.57 23.84
N GLU A 38 -8.27 18.52 23.90
CA GLU A 38 -9.44 18.44 24.78
C GLU A 38 -10.51 17.52 24.18
N VAL A 39 -11.30 16.89 25.07
CA VAL A 39 -12.49 16.15 24.69
C VAL A 39 -13.56 17.14 24.23
N LEU A 40 -14.08 16.96 23.03
CA LEU A 40 -15.12 17.82 22.48
C LEU A 40 -16.45 17.63 23.21
N ALA A 41 -17.28 18.66 23.15
CA ALA A 41 -18.66 18.60 23.62
C ALA A 41 -19.47 17.53 22.85
N ASP A 42 -20.64 17.17 23.40
CA ASP A 42 -21.52 16.20 22.74
C ASP A 42 -22.24 16.85 21.53
N HIS A 43 -21.95 16.34 20.34
CA HIS A 43 -22.59 16.69 19.08
C HIS A 43 -23.27 15.47 18.42
N GLY A 44 -23.65 14.47 19.25
CA GLY A 44 -24.23 13.22 18.80
C GLY A 44 -23.21 12.09 18.67
N SER A 45 -23.69 10.91 18.31
CA SER A 45 -22.84 9.70 18.21
C SER A 45 -22.77 9.18 16.79
N HIS A 46 -21.58 8.71 16.37
CA HIS A 46 -21.33 8.12 15.08
C HIS A 46 -20.54 6.83 15.24
N THR A 47 -21.01 5.75 14.62
CA THR A 47 -20.24 4.51 14.47
C THR A 47 -19.88 4.38 13.00
N LEU A 48 -18.60 4.57 12.68
CA LEU A 48 -18.10 4.55 11.32
C LEU A 48 -17.59 3.15 10.97
N ARG A 49 -17.99 2.66 9.80
CA ARG A 49 -17.47 1.42 9.23
C ARG A 49 -16.43 1.79 8.18
N MET A 50 -15.20 1.31 8.34
CA MET A 50 -14.07 1.57 7.45
C MET A 50 -13.60 0.27 6.81
N GLY A 51 -13.72 0.15 5.49
CA GLY A 51 -13.16 -0.99 4.73
C GLY A 51 -11.78 -0.65 4.18
N ILE A 52 -10.86 -1.61 4.25
CA ILE A 52 -9.52 -1.49 3.66
C ILE A 52 -9.11 -2.77 2.93
N GLY A 53 -8.22 -2.62 1.95
CA GLY A 53 -7.74 -3.74 1.14
C GLY A 53 -6.73 -4.63 1.84
N LEU A 54 -5.82 -4.04 2.64
CA LEU A 54 -4.68 -4.74 3.21
C LEU A 54 -5.01 -5.48 4.51
N SER A 55 -4.04 -6.28 4.99
CA SER A 55 -4.18 -7.14 6.16
C SER A 55 -4.06 -6.37 7.49
N GLU A 56 -4.43 -7.04 8.59
CA GLU A 56 -4.36 -6.50 9.97
C GLU A 56 -2.92 -6.16 10.44
N THR A 57 -1.91 -6.64 9.74
CA THR A 57 -0.51 -6.35 10.06
C THR A 57 0.09 -5.24 9.20
N SER A 58 -0.68 -4.66 8.28
CA SER A 58 -0.21 -3.61 7.39
C SER A 58 -0.13 -2.24 8.07
N PRO A 59 0.77 -1.34 7.64
CA PRO A 59 0.77 0.06 8.06
C PRO A 59 -0.60 0.73 7.89
N GLN A 60 -1.31 0.45 6.79
CA GLN A 60 -2.67 0.95 6.52
C GLN A 60 -3.67 0.59 7.62
N PHE A 61 -3.65 -0.66 8.09
CA PHE A 61 -4.56 -1.08 9.18
C PHE A 61 -4.18 -0.43 10.51
N LEU A 62 -2.89 -0.41 10.86
CA LEU A 62 -2.41 0.16 12.12
C LEU A 62 -2.73 1.66 12.22
N SER A 63 -2.52 2.40 11.13
CA SER A 63 -2.87 3.83 11.07
C SER A 63 -4.39 4.04 11.12
N SER A 64 -5.19 3.17 10.48
CA SER A 64 -6.65 3.21 10.56
C SER A 64 -7.16 2.97 11.98
N GLN A 65 -6.52 2.09 12.75
CA GLN A 65 -6.82 1.88 14.16
C GLN A 65 -6.50 3.11 14.98
N TYR A 66 -5.32 3.71 14.78
CA TYR A 66 -4.92 4.93 15.47
C TYR A 66 -5.86 6.11 15.15
N PHE A 67 -6.30 6.26 13.90
CA PHE A 67 -7.37 7.20 13.55
C PHE A 67 -8.63 7.01 14.40
N GLY A 68 -9.08 5.77 14.54
CA GLY A 68 -10.25 5.45 15.38
C GLY A 68 -10.03 5.74 16.86
N GLU A 69 -8.82 5.51 17.38
CA GLU A 69 -8.43 5.81 18.77
C GLU A 69 -8.45 7.32 19.03
N ILE A 70 -7.94 8.14 18.12
CA ILE A 70 -7.99 9.61 18.23
C ILE A 70 -9.44 10.07 18.36
N LEU A 71 -10.31 9.62 17.45
CA LEU A 71 -11.72 10.01 17.46
C LEU A 71 -12.43 9.56 18.74
N ALA A 72 -12.21 8.32 19.17
CA ALA A 72 -12.82 7.80 20.39
C ALA A 72 -12.37 8.58 21.63
N GLN A 73 -11.08 8.84 21.80
CA GLN A 73 -10.57 9.61 22.96
C GLN A 73 -11.05 11.06 22.95
N ARG A 74 -10.99 11.74 21.81
CA ARG A 74 -11.34 13.16 21.67
C ARG A 74 -12.86 13.41 21.72
N THR A 75 -13.68 12.35 21.69
CA THR A 75 -15.15 12.46 21.77
C THR A 75 -15.76 11.66 22.91
N ASP A 76 -14.96 11.14 23.85
CA ASP A 76 -15.43 10.29 24.96
C ASP A 76 -16.25 9.09 24.46
N GLY A 77 -15.76 8.44 23.37
CA GLY A 77 -16.38 7.28 22.72
C GLY A 77 -17.61 7.56 21.85
N ARG A 78 -17.95 8.85 21.62
CA ARG A 78 -19.11 9.20 20.78
C ARG A 78 -18.86 8.97 19.28
N ILE A 79 -17.61 9.07 18.82
CA ILE A 79 -17.24 8.62 17.49
C ILE A 79 -16.37 7.37 17.64
N THR A 80 -16.78 6.28 17.02
CA THR A 80 -16.03 5.01 16.98
C THR A 80 -15.84 4.56 15.54
N VAL A 81 -14.71 3.91 15.24
CA VAL A 81 -14.39 3.38 13.92
C VAL A 81 -14.20 1.87 14.01
N ASN A 82 -14.94 1.12 13.20
CA ASN A 82 -14.76 -0.31 13.03
C ASN A 82 -14.04 -0.56 11.70
N VAL A 83 -12.79 -1.03 11.75
CA VAL A 83 -11.96 -1.30 10.58
C VAL A 83 -12.15 -2.75 10.13
N PHE A 84 -12.42 -2.94 8.83
CA PHE A 84 -12.62 -4.23 8.16
C PHE A 84 -11.49 -4.44 7.14
N PRO A 85 -10.45 -5.22 7.47
CA PRO A 85 -9.30 -5.46 6.61
C PRO A 85 -9.56 -6.53 5.54
N ASN A 86 -8.50 -6.86 4.76
CA ASN A 86 -8.47 -7.98 3.80
C ASN A 86 -9.59 -7.93 2.75
N SER A 87 -9.96 -6.74 2.29
CA SER A 87 -11.07 -6.55 1.31
C SER A 87 -12.39 -7.20 1.72
N GLN A 88 -12.66 -7.37 3.04
CA GLN A 88 -13.89 -8.01 3.53
C GLN A 88 -15.16 -7.31 3.09
N LEU A 89 -15.11 -6.01 2.80
CA LEU A 89 -16.27 -5.21 2.37
C LEU A 89 -16.27 -4.95 0.86
N GLY A 90 -15.32 -5.49 0.11
CA GLY A 90 -15.14 -5.31 -1.33
C GLY A 90 -13.76 -4.78 -1.69
N ASP A 91 -13.51 -4.62 -3.00
CA ASP A 91 -12.30 -3.96 -3.49
C ASP A 91 -12.40 -2.42 -3.38
N ASP A 92 -11.30 -1.72 -3.69
CA ASP A 92 -11.23 -0.26 -3.58
C ASP A 92 -12.34 0.44 -4.38
N VAL A 93 -12.63 -0.03 -5.61
CA VAL A 93 -13.66 0.57 -6.48
C VAL A 93 -15.05 0.33 -5.88
N GLN A 94 -15.35 -0.89 -5.46
CA GLN A 94 -16.62 -1.26 -4.85
C GLN A 94 -16.84 -0.48 -3.54
N MET A 95 -15.81 -0.34 -2.70
CA MET A 95 -15.92 0.41 -1.45
C MET A 95 -16.17 1.90 -1.71
N MET A 96 -15.57 2.51 -2.73
CA MET A 96 -15.87 3.90 -3.12
C MET A 96 -17.31 4.07 -3.61
N GLU A 97 -17.84 3.13 -4.40
CA GLU A 97 -19.27 3.11 -4.79
C GLU A 97 -20.20 3.00 -3.57
N MET A 98 -19.79 2.21 -2.56
CA MET A 98 -20.53 2.11 -1.30
C MET A 98 -20.49 3.40 -0.49
N LEU A 99 -19.39 4.18 -0.53
CA LEU A 99 -19.33 5.52 0.06
C LEU A 99 -20.32 6.46 -0.62
N GLN A 100 -20.36 6.48 -1.96
CA GLN A 100 -21.29 7.34 -2.72
C GLN A 100 -22.76 7.06 -2.37
N THR A 101 -23.11 5.78 -2.18
CA THR A 101 -24.46 5.38 -1.77
C THR A 101 -24.73 5.57 -0.28
N GLY A 102 -23.67 5.74 0.54
CA GLY A 102 -23.74 5.84 2.00
C GLY A 102 -23.99 4.51 2.70
N THR A 103 -23.72 3.37 2.04
CA THR A 103 -23.79 2.03 2.63
C THR A 103 -22.50 1.63 3.34
N LEU A 104 -21.42 2.37 3.12
CA LEU A 104 -20.16 2.35 3.84
C LEU A 104 -19.83 3.79 4.27
N ASP A 105 -19.15 3.95 5.41
CA ASP A 105 -18.81 5.28 5.92
C ASP A 105 -17.43 5.72 5.45
N MET A 106 -16.42 4.85 5.48
CA MET A 106 -15.03 5.16 5.18
C MET A 106 -14.35 4.05 4.36
N THR A 107 -13.35 4.44 3.57
CA THR A 107 -12.39 3.53 2.96
C THR A 107 -11.03 4.24 2.80
N TYR A 108 -9.99 3.47 2.47
CA TYR A 108 -8.62 3.97 2.37
C TYR A 108 -7.94 3.39 1.11
N PRO A 109 -8.45 3.71 -0.12
CA PRO A 109 -7.97 3.12 -1.35
C PRO A 109 -6.61 3.69 -1.78
N SER A 110 -5.93 2.95 -2.66
CA SER A 110 -4.83 3.51 -3.45
C SER A 110 -5.34 4.65 -4.34
N SER A 111 -4.55 5.74 -4.44
CA SER A 111 -4.85 6.87 -5.36
C SER A 111 -5.10 6.40 -6.79
N SER A 112 -4.40 5.35 -7.22
CA SER A 112 -4.56 4.76 -8.56
C SER A 112 -5.95 4.22 -8.84
N ALA A 113 -6.69 3.75 -7.81
CA ALA A 113 -8.06 3.28 -7.94
C ALA A 113 -9.08 4.45 -8.05
N THR A 114 -8.67 5.67 -7.70
CA THR A 114 -9.54 6.84 -7.62
C THR A 114 -9.52 7.72 -8.86
N THR A 115 -8.65 7.43 -9.83
CA THR A 115 -8.43 8.26 -11.04
C THR A 115 -9.65 8.39 -11.95
N GLY A 116 -10.61 7.48 -11.83
CA GLY A 116 -11.91 7.58 -12.48
C GLY A 116 -12.80 8.71 -11.95
N TYR A 117 -12.55 9.17 -10.73
CA TYR A 117 -13.24 10.31 -10.11
C TYR A 117 -12.46 11.61 -10.32
N VAL A 118 -11.15 11.57 -10.12
CA VAL A 118 -10.25 12.73 -10.24
C VAL A 118 -9.07 12.35 -11.13
N GLN A 119 -9.15 12.69 -12.41
CA GLN A 119 -8.13 12.32 -13.42
C GLN A 119 -6.73 12.85 -13.08
N ALA A 120 -6.62 13.99 -12.40
CA ALA A 120 -5.36 14.59 -11.98
C ALA A 120 -4.52 13.65 -11.10
N LEU A 121 -5.16 12.76 -10.31
CA LEU A 121 -4.48 11.78 -9.47
C LEU A 121 -3.62 10.77 -10.26
N SER A 122 -3.86 10.63 -11.58
CA SER A 122 -2.99 9.83 -12.45
C SER A 122 -1.56 10.36 -12.53
N VAL A 123 -1.28 11.57 -12.02
CA VAL A 123 0.10 12.08 -11.94
C VAL A 123 0.97 11.20 -11.05
N PHE A 124 0.42 10.62 -9.97
CA PHE A 124 1.13 9.68 -9.10
C PHE A 124 1.44 8.33 -9.77
N ASP A 125 0.70 7.98 -10.84
CA ASP A 125 0.92 6.74 -11.59
C ASP A 125 1.97 6.89 -12.70
N LEU A 126 2.48 8.11 -12.96
CA LEU A 126 3.53 8.31 -13.96
C LEU A 126 4.83 7.64 -13.50
N PRO A 127 5.41 6.75 -14.34
CA PRO A 127 6.56 5.96 -13.93
C PRO A 127 7.79 6.83 -13.68
N PHE A 128 8.49 6.58 -12.56
CA PHE A 128 9.71 7.26 -12.13
C PHE A 128 9.57 8.78 -11.93
N LEU A 129 8.37 9.32 -11.83
CA LEU A 129 8.15 10.75 -11.59
C LEU A 129 8.64 11.17 -10.20
N LEU A 130 8.49 10.32 -9.20
CA LEU A 130 8.85 10.56 -7.81
C LEU A 130 10.10 9.74 -7.45
N PRO A 131 11.32 10.31 -7.54
CA PRO A 131 12.56 9.55 -7.43
C PRO A 131 12.93 9.20 -5.98
N SER A 132 12.44 9.95 -4.99
CA SER A 132 12.70 9.71 -3.58
C SER A 132 11.41 9.82 -2.75
N ARG A 133 11.44 9.19 -1.57
CA ARG A 133 10.33 9.24 -0.62
C ARG A 133 10.09 10.64 -0.11
N GLU A 134 11.16 11.39 0.16
CA GLU A 134 11.10 12.78 0.61
C GLU A 134 10.40 13.66 -0.42
N ALA A 135 10.73 13.50 -1.70
CA ALA A 135 10.05 14.20 -2.79
C ALA A 135 8.56 13.79 -2.89
N ALA A 136 8.25 12.51 -2.74
CA ALA A 136 6.87 12.03 -2.76
C ALA A 136 6.04 12.60 -1.59
N ILE A 137 6.61 12.64 -0.38
CA ILE A 137 5.97 13.26 0.79
C ILE A 137 5.74 14.75 0.56
N ALA A 138 6.74 15.47 0.04
CA ALA A 138 6.61 16.89 -0.28
C ALA A 138 5.48 17.15 -1.29
N VAL A 139 5.35 16.29 -2.31
CA VAL A 139 4.25 16.37 -3.27
C VAL A 139 2.91 16.13 -2.59
N MET A 140 2.78 15.10 -1.74
CA MET A 140 1.53 14.81 -1.02
C MET A 140 1.11 15.93 -0.04
N GLN A 141 2.05 16.73 0.42
CA GLN A 141 1.83 17.86 1.33
C GLN A 141 1.69 19.21 0.60
N SER A 142 1.73 19.23 -0.73
CA SER A 142 1.66 20.45 -1.54
C SER A 142 0.23 20.95 -1.76
N ASP A 143 0.13 22.21 -2.19
CA ASP A 143 -1.15 22.81 -2.63
C ASP A 143 -1.73 22.06 -3.85
N ALA A 144 -0.89 21.54 -4.74
CA ALA A 144 -1.32 20.70 -5.86
C ALA A 144 -2.05 19.44 -5.38
N ALA A 145 -1.51 18.76 -4.37
CA ALA A 145 -2.14 17.59 -3.76
C ALA A 145 -3.45 17.97 -3.04
N GLN A 146 -3.50 19.07 -2.31
CA GLN A 146 -4.73 19.55 -1.69
C GLN A 146 -5.82 19.84 -2.74
N ASN A 147 -5.46 20.47 -3.85
CA ASN A 147 -6.39 20.71 -4.96
C ASN A 147 -6.97 19.40 -5.55
N MET A 148 -6.18 18.32 -5.58
CA MET A 148 -6.66 17.00 -6.01
C MET A 148 -7.64 16.40 -5.00
N LEU A 149 -7.43 16.58 -3.68
CA LEU A 149 -8.38 16.14 -2.66
C LEU A 149 -9.69 16.94 -2.73
N ASP A 150 -9.60 18.25 -2.95
CA ASP A 150 -10.77 19.13 -3.08
C ASP A 150 -11.58 18.82 -4.34
N ALA A 151 -10.95 18.30 -5.40
CA ALA A 151 -11.64 17.91 -6.64
C ALA A 151 -12.63 16.75 -6.48
N PHE A 152 -12.67 16.08 -5.33
CA PHE A 152 -13.72 15.11 -5.01
C PHE A 152 -15.05 15.76 -4.60
N GLU A 153 -15.09 17.07 -4.37
CA GLU A 153 -16.34 17.77 -4.02
C GLU A 153 -17.44 17.50 -5.03
N GLY A 154 -18.61 17.09 -4.52
CA GLY A 154 -19.78 16.78 -5.35
C GLY A 154 -19.76 15.40 -6.02
N THR A 155 -18.73 14.59 -5.82
CA THR A 155 -18.69 13.19 -6.31
C THR A 155 -19.41 12.21 -5.40
N GLY A 156 -19.83 12.63 -4.22
CA GLY A 156 -20.34 11.78 -3.13
C GLY A 156 -19.24 11.22 -2.22
N LEU A 157 -17.99 11.59 -2.46
CA LEU A 157 -16.81 11.20 -1.72
C LEU A 157 -16.15 12.43 -1.09
N LYS A 158 -15.80 12.37 0.17
CA LYS A 158 -14.98 13.36 0.87
C LYS A 158 -13.57 12.78 1.07
N ALA A 159 -12.61 13.22 0.29
CA ALA A 159 -11.21 12.91 0.51
C ALA A 159 -10.69 13.75 1.70
N LEU A 160 -9.96 13.11 2.62
CA LEU A 160 -9.49 13.73 3.86
C LEU A 160 -8.00 14.08 3.80
N THR A 161 -7.17 13.12 3.42
CA THR A 161 -5.71 13.27 3.38
C THR A 161 -5.08 12.18 2.52
N PHE A 162 -3.85 12.46 2.06
CA PHE A 162 -2.96 11.43 1.53
C PHE A 162 -2.16 10.75 2.65
N SER A 163 -1.75 9.50 2.40
CA SER A 163 -0.70 8.81 3.14
C SER A 163 0.10 7.89 2.22
N GLU A 164 0.97 7.08 2.78
CA GLU A 164 1.91 6.30 1.98
C GLU A 164 1.45 4.84 1.77
N ASN A 165 1.34 4.41 0.49
CA ASN A 165 1.41 3.01 0.14
C ASN A 165 2.88 2.61 -0.16
N GLY A 166 3.61 3.46 -0.89
CA GLY A 166 5.04 3.33 -1.12
C GLY A 166 5.43 3.00 -2.56
N TYR A 167 6.73 2.66 -2.75
CA TYR A 167 7.27 2.25 -4.04
C TYR A 167 6.86 0.86 -4.42
N ARG A 168 6.37 0.72 -5.65
CA ARG A 168 5.95 -0.55 -6.22
C ARG A 168 7.11 -1.29 -6.84
N GLN A 169 7.20 -2.57 -6.49
CA GLN A 169 8.23 -3.52 -6.92
C GLN A 169 7.57 -4.65 -7.68
N LEU A 170 8.24 -5.20 -8.68
CA LEU A 170 7.76 -6.39 -9.37
C LEU A 170 8.01 -7.65 -8.54
N SER A 171 7.03 -8.55 -8.41
CA SER A 171 7.28 -9.94 -8.07
C SER A 171 6.69 -10.90 -9.09
N ASN A 172 7.30 -12.08 -9.27
CA ASN A 172 6.82 -13.10 -10.19
C ASN A 172 7.28 -14.50 -9.80
N SER A 173 6.60 -15.53 -10.33
CA SER A 173 6.96 -16.94 -10.13
C SER A 173 7.75 -17.54 -11.31
N ALA A 174 7.96 -16.78 -12.39
CA ALA A 174 8.46 -17.35 -13.64
C ALA A 174 9.99 -17.29 -13.77
N ARG A 175 10.62 -16.16 -13.43
CA ARG A 175 12.06 -15.94 -13.65
C ARG A 175 12.58 -14.68 -12.98
N PRO A 176 13.92 -14.59 -12.73
CA PRO A 176 14.54 -13.31 -12.38
C PRO A 176 14.31 -12.27 -13.50
N VAL A 177 14.14 -11.02 -13.11
CA VAL A 177 14.00 -9.88 -14.03
C VAL A 177 15.06 -8.84 -13.67
N ALA A 178 15.90 -8.46 -14.64
CA ALA A 178 16.91 -7.43 -14.50
C ALA A 178 16.82 -6.37 -15.61
N THR A 179 16.10 -6.67 -16.70
CA THR A 179 15.95 -5.81 -17.87
C THR A 179 14.50 -5.85 -18.38
N PRO A 180 14.06 -4.85 -19.18
CA PRO A 180 12.78 -4.91 -19.87
C PRO A 180 12.62 -6.16 -20.75
N ASP A 181 13.71 -6.64 -21.36
CA ASP A 181 13.71 -7.85 -22.19
C ASP A 181 13.34 -9.12 -21.39
N ASP A 182 13.70 -9.16 -20.11
CA ASP A 182 13.27 -10.26 -19.21
C ASP A 182 11.76 -10.22 -18.96
N VAL A 183 11.18 -9.03 -18.91
CA VAL A 183 9.71 -8.83 -18.80
C VAL A 183 9.03 -9.26 -20.09
N ALA A 184 9.52 -8.78 -21.23
CA ALA A 184 9.00 -9.10 -22.56
C ALA A 184 9.19 -10.55 -22.95
N GLY A 185 10.20 -11.23 -22.40
CA GLY A 185 10.48 -12.63 -22.66
C GLY A 185 10.97 -12.91 -24.06
N LEU A 186 12.11 -12.35 -24.50
CA LEU A 186 12.63 -12.38 -25.87
C LEU A 186 12.54 -13.73 -26.60
N ASN A 187 12.62 -14.85 -25.91
CA ASN A 187 12.56 -16.20 -26.49
C ASN A 187 11.48 -17.07 -25.87
N VAL A 188 10.62 -16.47 -25.03
CA VAL A 188 9.53 -17.11 -24.31
C VAL A 188 8.35 -16.14 -24.24
N ARG A 189 7.23 -16.58 -23.72
CA ARG A 189 6.08 -15.71 -23.47
C ARG A 189 6.46 -14.55 -22.52
N GLY A 190 6.05 -13.33 -22.81
CA GLY A 190 6.13 -12.19 -21.89
C GLY A 190 5.41 -12.50 -20.58
N LEU A 191 5.81 -11.83 -19.49
CA LEU A 191 5.16 -12.01 -18.19
C LEU A 191 3.69 -11.58 -18.25
N SER A 192 2.81 -12.40 -17.69
CA SER A 192 1.46 -11.97 -17.36
C SER A 192 1.48 -11.31 -16.00
N VAL A 193 1.30 -9.99 -15.96
CA VAL A 193 1.43 -9.19 -14.73
C VAL A 193 0.07 -8.65 -14.32
N ARG A 194 -0.37 -8.96 -13.10
CA ARG A 194 -1.55 -8.30 -12.55
C ARG A 194 -1.22 -6.85 -12.23
N THR A 195 -2.12 -5.95 -12.60
CA THR A 195 -2.08 -4.54 -12.21
C THR A 195 -3.34 -4.17 -11.43
N MET A 196 -3.32 -2.99 -10.80
CA MET A 196 -4.55 -2.35 -10.36
C MET A 196 -5.44 -2.03 -11.55
N GLN A 197 -6.72 -1.77 -11.30
CA GLN A 197 -7.70 -1.35 -12.32
C GLN A 197 -7.44 0.11 -12.74
N ASN A 198 -6.26 0.34 -13.30
CA ASN A 198 -5.74 1.66 -13.67
C ASN A 198 -5.10 1.61 -15.06
N PRO A 199 -5.56 2.44 -16.01
CA PRO A 199 -5.07 2.40 -17.38
C PRO A 199 -3.62 2.88 -17.56
N VAL A 200 -3.06 3.68 -16.63
CA VAL A 200 -1.65 4.07 -16.69
C VAL A 200 -0.76 2.89 -16.33
N HIS A 201 -1.13 2.11 -15.30
CA HIS A 201 -0.41 0.88 -14.94
C HIS A 201 -0.44 -0.15 -16.06
N LEU A 202 -1.58 -0.29 -16.76
CA LEU A 202 -1.63 -1.13 -17.98
C LEU A 202 -0.61 -0.66 -19.02
N ALA A 203 -0.59 0.65 -19.32
CA ALA A 203 0.32 1.22 -20.31
C ALA A 203 1.82 1.04 -19.93
N ILE A 204 2.16 1.11 -18.64
CA ILE A 204 3.54 0.86 -18.16
C ILE A 204 3.95 -0.58 -18.50
N TRP A 205 3.15 -1.56 -18.12
CA TRP A 205 3.52 -2.97 -18.31
C TRP A 205 3.42 -3.41 -19.78
N GLU A 206 2.52 -2.82 -20.58
CA GLU A 206 2.50 -2.96 -22.03
C GLU A 206 3.79 -2.41 -22.69
N ALA A 207 4.25 -1.22 -22.25
CA ALA A 207 5.49 -0.64 -22.75
C ALA A 207 6.72 -1.48 -22.40
N LEU A 208 6.70 -2.19 -21.27
CA LEU A 208 7.72 -3.16 -20.87
C LEU A 208 7.58 -4.52 -21.59
N GLY A 209 6.57 -4.70 -22.45
CA GLY A 209 6.35 -5.94 -23.20
C GLY A 209 5.70 -7.06 -22.40
N ALA A 210 5.11 -6.75 -21.24
CA ALA A 210 4.30 -7.70 -20.48
C ALA A 210 2.88 -7.85 -21.06
N ASN A 211 2.11 -8.79 -20.49
CA ASN A 211 0.68 -8.93 -20.71
C ASN A 211 -0.04 -8.51 -19.41
N PRO A 212 -0.35 -7.23 -19.20
CA PRO A 212 -0.98 -6.77 -17.98
C PRO A 212 -2.45 -7.19 -17.92
N THR A 213 -2.88 -7.58 -16.72
CA THR A 213 -4.27 -7.99 -16.43
C THR A 213 -4.78 -7.19 -15.23
N PRO A 214 -5.73 -6.26 -15.43
CA PRO A 214 -6.32 -5.52 -14.32
C PRO A 214 -7.20 -6.44 -13.48
N MET A 215 -7.02 -6.40 -12.16
CA MET A 215 -7.72 -7.30 -11.24
C MET A 215 -7.83 -6.68 -9.86
N ALA A 216 -8.95 -6.92 -9.17
CA ALA A 216 -9.16 -6.54 -7.78
C ALA A 216 -8.10 -7.16 -6.85
N PHE A 217 -7.69 -6.42 -5.81
CA PHE A 217 -6.62 -6.87 -4.91
C PHE A 217 -7.00 -8.17 -4.14
N GLY A 218 -8.26 -8.29 -3.71
CA GLY A 218 -8.74 -9.47 -2.99
C GLY A 218 -8.71 -10.77 -3.80
N GLU A 219 -8.62 -10.69 -5.14
CA GLU A 219 -8.53 -11.86 -6.03
C GLU A 219 -7.07 -12.28 -6.31
N LEU A 220 -6.11 -11.40 -5.98
CA LEU A 220 -4.74 -11.51 -6.45
C LEU A 220 -4.01 -12.77 -5.96
N PHE A 221 -4.07 -13.08 -4.65
CA PHE A 221 -3.38 -14.25 -4.11
C PHE A 221 -3.79 -15.54 -4.84
N SER A 222 -5.09 -15.76 -5.01
CA SER A 222 -5.61 -16.94 -5.70
C SER A 222 -5.25 -16.97 -7.20
N ALA A 223 -5.17 -15.80 -7.85
CA ALA A 223 -4.76 -15.71 -9.25
C ALA A 223 -3.26 -16.05 -9.43
N LEU A 224 -2.41 -15.62 -8.51
CA LEU A 224 -0.98 -15.98 -8.47
C LEU A 224 -0.80 -17.48 -8.18
N GLU A 225 -1.48 -18.00 -7.16
CA GLU A 225 -1.41 -19.41 -6.75
C GLU A 225 -1.84 -20.35 -7.90
N GLN A 226 -2.87 -19.98 -8.65
CA GLN A 226 -3.39 -20.77 -9.76
C GLN A 226 -2.63 -20.54 -11.08
N GLY A 227 -1.67 -19.61 -11.12
CA GLY A 227 -0.91 -19.25 -12.31
C GLY A 227 -1.76 -18.57 -13.40
N VAL A 228 -2.86 -17.91 -13.02
CA VAL A 228 -3.66 -17.05 -13.94
C VAL A 228 -2.81 -15.87 -14.39
N VAL A 229 -1.99 -15.34 -13.49
CA VAL A 229 -0.95 -14.35 -13.77
C VAL A 229 0.40 -14.86 -13.22
N ASP A 230 1.50 -14.49 -13.89
CA ASP A 230 2.84 -14.90 -13.47
C ASP A 230 3.36 -14.03 -12.32
N GLY A 231 2.90 -12.77 -12.26
CA GLY A 231 3.40 -11.80 -11.31
C GLY A 231 2.44 -10.65 -11.05
N GLN A 232 2.92 -9.76 -10.19
CA GLN A 232 2.22 -8.56 -9.75
C GLN A 232 3.22 -7.48 -9.36
N GLU A 233 2.74 -6.29 -9.01
CA GLU A 233 3.56 -5.18 -8.54
C GLU A 233 2.89 -4.52 -7.32
N ASN A 234 3.65 -4.38 -6.25
CA ASN A 234 3.26 -3.76 -4.97
C ASN A 234 4.50 -3.39 -4.13
N PRO A 235 4.36 -2.56 -3.10
CA PRO A 235 5.41 -2.34 -2.12
C PRO A 235 5.84 -3.64 -1.40
N TRP A 236 7.09 -3.70 -0.94
CA TRP A 236 7.60 -4.86 -0.21
C TRP A 236 6.75 -5.20 1.02
N SER A 237 6.28 -4.19 1.74
CA SER A 237 5.38 -4.36 2.90
C SER A 237 4.09 -5.09 2.52
N THR A 238 3.48 -4.71 1.39
CA THR A 238 2.27 -5.37 0.88
C THR A 238 2.56 -6.80 0.43
N ILE A 239 3.67 -7.03 -0.29
CA ILE A 239 4.08 -8.38 -0.74
C ILE A 239 4.25 -9.31 0.47
N LEU A 240 4.90 -8.82 1.55
CA LEU A 240 5.13 -9.59 2.76
C LEU A 240 3.84 -9.85 3.56
N THR A 241 3.07 -8.78 3.85
CA THR A 241 1.88 -8.87 4.72
C THR A 241 0.70 -9.58 4.06
N SER A 242 0.71 -9.69 2.72
CA SER A 242 -0.25 -10.47 1.93
C SER A 242 0.24 -11.88 1.60
N ASN A 243 1.41 -12.29 2.14
CA ASN A 243 2.04 -13.60 1.94
C ASN A 243 2.30 -13.96 0.46
N PHE A 244 2.49 -12.97 -0.42
CA PHE A 244 2.73 -13.26 -1.84
C PHE A 244 4.03 -14.04 -2.07
N ASN A 245 4.99 -13.99 -1.13
CA ASN A 245 6.19 -14.83 -1.15
C ASN A 245 5.92 -16.34 -1.10
N GLU A 246 4.72 -16.79 -0.74
CA GLU A 246 4.35 -18.20 -0.78
C GLU A 246 4.07 -18.69 -2.21
N VAL A 247 3.78 -17.75 -3.12
CA VAL A 247 3.40 -18.00 -4.52
C VAL A 247 4.24 -17.21 -5.54
N GLN A 248 5.30 -16.51 -5.08
CA GLN A 248 6.19 -15.69 -5.91
C GLN A 248 7.64 -15.94 -5.50
N ASP A 249 8.45 -16.49 -6.41
CA ASP A 249 9.84 -16.87 -6.15
C ASP A 249 10.84 -15.72 -6.36
N TYR A 250 10.48 -14.75 -7.24
CA TYR A 250 11.37 -13.69 -7.69
C TYR A 250 10.79 -12.32 -7.40
N GLY A 251 11.64 -11.42 -6.91
CA GLY A 251 11.37 -10.01 -6.74
C GLY A 251 12.34 -9.17 -7.57
N THR A 252 11.92 -7.99 -8.04
CA THR A 252 12.81 -7.01 -8.66
C THR A 252 12.54 -5.63 -8.09
N GLU A 253 13.59 -4.98 -7.60
CA GLU A 253 13.51 -3.63 -7.02
C GLU A 253 13.42 -2.59 -8.13
N THR A 254 12.24 -2.52 -8.77
CA THR A 254 12.00 -1.63 -9.91
C THR A 254 11.72 -0.20 -9.51
N ARG A 255 11.07 0.03 -8.36
CA ARG A 255 10.65 1.35 -7.86
C ARG A 255 9.99 2.22 -8.96
N HIS A 256 9.27 1.57 -9.86
CA HIS A 256 8.78 2.19 -11.09
C HIS A 256 7.65 3.19 -10.89
N VAL A 257 6.86 3.05 -9.80
CA VAL A 257 5.79 3.96 -9.42
C VAL A 257 5.79 4.11 -7.90
N TYR A 258 5.53 5.31 -7.40
CA TYR A 258 5.19 5.57 -6.01
C TYR A 258 3.70 5.86 -5.92
N THR A 259 2.97 5.10 -5.12
CA THR A 259 1.54 5.31 -4.94
C THR A 259 1.22 5.78 -3.53
N PRO A 260 0.44 6.85 -3.36
CA PRO A 260 -0.19 7.16 -2.09
C PRO A 260 -1.48 6.37 -1.87
N PHE A 261 -1.90 6.30 -0.61
CA PHE A 261 -3.28 6.05 -0.22
C PHE A 261 -4.03 7.36 -0.03
N ILE A 262 -5.36 7.33 -0.10
CA ILE A 262 -6.23 8.47 0.20
C ILE A 262 -7.27 8.01 1.22
N MET A 263 -7.27 8.59 2.43
CA MET A 263 -8.34 8.33 3.39
C MET A 263 -9.61 9.06 2.95
N MET A 264 -10.71 8.32 2.84
CA MET A 264 -11.98 8.81 2.30
C MET A 264 -13.15 8.54 3.22
N LEU A 265 -14.08 9.47 3.24
CA LEU A 265 -15.36 9.39 3.94
C LEU A 265 -16.51 9.56 2.95
N SER A 266 -17.65 8.89 3.19
CA SER A 266 -18.89 9.19 2.49
C SER A 266 -19.30 10.64 2.72
N GLU A 267 -19.55 11.40 1.65
CA GLU A 267 -20.03 12.78 1.75
C GLU A 267 -21.36 12.87 2.54
N ARG A 268 -22.19 11.82 2.45
CA ARG A 268 -23.42 11.74 3.26
C ARG A 268 -23.14 11.62 4.75
N THR A 269 -22.14 10.84 5.14
CA THR A 269 -21.72 10.70 6.54
C THR A 269 -21.07 12.00 7.02
N TRP A 270 -20.20 12.62 6.20
CA TRP A 270 -19.60 13.92 6.46
C TRP A 270 -20.64 15.00 6.75
N ASN A 271 -21.64 15.13 5.89
CA ASN A 271 -22.67 16.17 6.00
C ASN A 271 -23.63 15.97 7.20
N ARG A 272 -23.61 14.81 7.85
CA ARG A 272 -24.35 14.57 9.11
C ARG A 272 -23.57 14.94 10.37
N MET A 273 -22.27 15.18 10.26
CA MET A 273 -21.43 15.52 11.39
C MET A 273 -21.50 17.03 11.68
N ALA A 274 -21.47 17.39 12.97
CA ALA A 274 -21.29 18.77 13.38
C ALA A 274 -19.94 19.32 12.90
N PRO A 275 -19.81 20.63 12.65
CA PRO A 275 -18.56 21.23 12.18
C PRO A 275 -17.35 20.92 13.08
N GLU A 276 -17.54 20.84 14.39
CA GLU A 276 -16.51 20.50 15.37
C GLU A 276 -16.01 19.07 15.18
N TYR A 277 -16.92 18.13 14.87
CA TYR A 277 -16.55 16.76 14.56
C TYR A 277 -15.89 16.63 13.19
N GLN A 278 -16.34 17.40 12.22
CA GLN A 278 -15.68 17.46 10.89
C GLN A 278 -14.22 17.94 11.03
N ALA A 279 -13.98 18.98 11.83
CA ALA A 279 -12.62 19.49 12.10
C ALA A 279 -11.76 18.44 12.79
N LEU A 280 -12.29 17.72 13.79
CA LEU A 280 -11.59 16.63 14.46
C LEU A 280 -11.27 15.46 13.53
N VAL A 281 -12.19 15.10 12.63
CA VAL A 281 -11.98 14.01 11.65
C VAL A 281 -10.83 14.37 10.70
N LEU A 282 -10.73 15.62 10.23
CA LEU A 282 -9.59 16.08 9.42
C LEU A 282 -8.28 16.05 10.21
N GLU A 283 -8.28 16.57 11.44
CA GLU A 283 -7.11 16.54 12.33
C GLU A 283 -6.63 15.09 12.56
N ALA A 284 -7.54 14.18 12.91
CA ALA A 284 -7.24 12.78 13.15
C ALA A 284 -6.74 12.07 11.89
N ALA A 285 -7.30 12.39 10.71
CA ALA A 285 -6.85 11.85 9.44
C ALA A 285 -5.39 12.26 9.14
N CYS A 286 -5.03 13.53 9.34
CA CYS A 286 -3.66 13.99 9.15
C CYS A 286 -2.70 13.30 10.13
N GLN A 287 -3.02 13.23 11.42
CA GLN A 287 -2.17 12.58 12.43
C GLN A 287 -1.97 11.08 12.13
N SER A 288 -3.03 10.39 11.70
CA SER A 288 -2.93 8.98 11.34
C SER A 288 -2.14 8.75 10.05
N ALA A 289 -2.22 9.67 9.09
CA ALA A 289 -1.43 9.61 7.87
C ALA A 289 0.07 9.83 8.13
N GLU A 290 0.43 10.75 9.01
CA GLU A 290 1.82 10.95 9.47
C GLU A 290 2.37 9.68 10.13
N TYR A 291 1.56 9.05 10.98
CA TYR A 291 1.93 7.78 11.61
C TYR A 291 2.08 6.65 10.58
N GLU A 292 1.20 6.55 9.57
CA GLU A 292 1.34 5.57 8.50
C GLU A 292 2.62 5.77 7.68
N ILE A 293 2.96 7.02 7.33
CA ILE A 293 4.20 7.37 6.64
C ILE A 293 5.42 6.87 7.44
N GLN A 294 5.41 7.04 8.77
CA GLN A 294 6.46 6.53 9.63
C GLN A 294 6.51 5.00 9.63
N LEU A 295 5.36 4.33 9.82
CA LEU A 295 5.26 2.88 9.79
C LEU A 295 5.72 2.30 8.46
N SER A 296 5.33 2.91 7.34
CA SER A 296 5.71 2.45 6.00
C SER A 296 7.22 2.50 5.79
N ALA A 297 7.91 3.52 6.36
CA ALA A 297 9.37 3.56 6.35
C ALA A 297 9.99 2.41 7.13
N GLU A 298 9.47 2.14 8.32
CA GLU A 298 9.96 1.06 9.20
C GLU A 298 9.71 -0.33 8.57
N TYR A 299 8.64 -0.46 7.78
CA TYR A 299 8.27 -1.71 7.12
C TYR A 299 9.06 -1.98 5.83
N ASP A 300 9.47 -0.98 5.05
CA ASP A 300 9.95 -1.18 3.68
C ASP A 300 11.21 -2.05 3.63
N ASP A 301 12.30 -1.61 4.28
CA ASP A 301 13.56 -2.37 4.33
C ASP A 301 13.42 -3.70 5.07
N TRP A 302 12.73 -3.70 6.21
CA TRP A 302 12.49 -4.90 6.97
C TRP A 302 11.71 -5.95 6.15
N SER A 303 10.69 -5.54 5.42
CA SER A 303 9.89 -6.45 4.59
C SER A 303 10.72 -7.09 3.50
N ARG A 304 11.57 -6.31 2.83
CA ARG A 304 12.49 -6.84 1.82
C ARG A 304 13.42 -7.90 2.42
N GLU A 305 14.02 -7.62 3.59
CA GLU A 305 14.90 -8.59 4.29
C GLU A 305 14.15 -9.86 4.68
N GLN A 306 12.90 -9.73 5.15
CA GLN A 306 12.08 -10.90 5.49
C GLN A 306 11.72 -11.73 4.25
N LEU A 307 11.42 -11.10 3.12
CA LEU A 307 11.14 -11.80 1.86
C LEU A 307 12.36 -12.59 1.38
N GLU A 308 13.56 -11.99 1.43
CA GLU A 308 14.83 -12.68 1.14
C GLU A 308 15.07 -13.84 2.10
N ALA A 309 14.86 -13.64 3.40
CA ALA A 309 15.01 -14.68 4.42
C ALA A 309 14.03 -15.85 4.25
N ARG A 310 12.85 -15.59 3.65
CA ARG A 310 11.83 -16.59 3.31
C ARG A 310 12.08 -17.26 1.95
N GLY A 311 13.14 -16.87 1.24
CA GLY A 311 13.60 -17.53 0.02
C GLY A 311 13.26 -16.81 -1.28
N MET A 312 12.62 -15.63 -1.25
CA MET A 312 12.40 -14.82 -2.45
C MET A 312 13.76 -14.34 -2.98
N GLN A 313 14.03 -14.55 -4.26
CA GLN A 313 15.24 -14.07 -4.93
C GLN A 313 15.02 -12.64 -5.42
N ILE A 314 15.60 -11.66 -4.73
CA ILE A 314 15.41 -10.24 -5.06
C ILE A 314 16.56 -9.74 -5.92
N THR A 315 16.23 -9.26 -7.13
CA THR A 315 17.14 -8.57 -8.04
C THR A 315 17.13 -7.08 -7.70
N ARG A 316 18.30 -6.53 -7.37
CA ARG A 316 18.54 -5.09 -7.25
C ARG A 316 19.10 -4.58 -8.56
N LEU A 317 18.41 -3.62 -9.18
CA LEU A 317 18.83 -3.04 -10.46
C LEU A 317 20.02 -2.08 -10.23
N ASP A 318 21.03 -2.19 -11.09
CA ASP A 318 22.06 -1.16 -11.20
C ASP A 318 21.56 0.04 -12.02
N ASP A 319 22.37 1.09 -12.10
CA ASP A 319 21.99 2.34 -12.77
C ASP A 319 21.70 2.14 -14.27
N GLU A 320 22.43 1.24 -14.96
CA GLU A 320 22.22 0.94 -16.38
C GLU A 320 20.90 0.18 -16.59
N GLN A 321 20.63 -0.80 -15.74
CA GLN A 321 19.38 -1.57 -15.75
C GLN A 321 18.19 -0.67 -15.45
N LEU A 322 18.29 0.19 -14.43
CA LEU A 322 17.23 1.14 -14.07
C LEU A 322 16.96 2.12 -15.23
N ALA A 323 18.02 2.66 -15.85
CA ALA A 323 17.90 3.55 -17.01
C ALA A 323 17.18 2.85 -18.19
N ALA A 324 17.42 1.56 -18.41
CA ALA A 324 16.73 0.80 -19.45
C ALA A 324 15.21 0.69 -19.18
N PHE A 325 14.80 0.47 -17.92
CA PHE A 325 13.38 0.51 -17.55
C PHE A 325 12.78 1.91 -17.75
N GLN A 326 13.49 2.96 -17.35
CA GLN A 326 13.06 4.35 -17.54
C GLN A 326 12.88 4.70 -19.02
N GLU A 327 13.80 4.28 -19.88
CA GLU A 327 13.68 4.48 -21.32
C GLU A 327 12.51 3.74 -21.93
N ALA A 328 12.30 2.48 -21.56
CA ALA A 328 11.23 1.63 -22.10
C ALA A 328 9.82 2.19 -21.82
N VAL A 329 9.64 2.91 -20.69
CA VAL A 329 8.33 3.47 -20.30
C VAL A 329 8.10 4.91 -20.75
N GLN A 330 9.02 5.55 -21.47
CA GLN A 330 8.84 6.91 -21.99
C GLN A 330 7.57 7.11 -22.83
N PRO A 331 7.09 6.13 -23.62
CA PRO A 331 5.84 6.25 -24.34
C PRO A 331 4.62 6.54 -23.45
N VAL A 332 4.65 6.12 -22.18
CA VAL A 332 3.57 6.36 -21.21
C VAL A 332 3.38 7.86 -20.97
N TYR A 333 4.49 8.62 -20.82
CA TYR A 333 4.41 10.09 -20.69
C TYR A 333 3.77 10.74 -21.92
N THR A 334 4.18 10.34 -23.12
CA THR A 334 3.61 10.89 -24.37
C THR A 334 2.11 10.62 -24.47
N GLN A 335 1.66 9.46 -24.00
CA GLN A 335 0.25 9.07 -24.06
C GLN A 335 -0.60 9.77 -22.98
N TRP A 336 -0.05 9.94 -21.76
CA TRP A 336 -0.83 10.31 -20.59
C TRP A 336 -0.67 11.77 -20.16
N ALA A 337 0.47 12.43 -20.41
CA ALA A 337 0.69 13.82 -20.01
C ALA A 337 -0.42 14.78 -20.51
N PRO A 338 -0.90 14.69 -21.77
CA PRO A 338 -2.00 15.57 -22.21
C PRO A 338 -3.35 15.35 -21.50
N ARG A 339 -3.54 14.16 -20.90
CA ARG A 339 -4.78 13.83 -20.17
C ARG A 339 -4.72 14.19 -18.70
N ILE A 340 -3.53 14.08 -18.09
CA ILE A 340 -3.26 14.42 -16.70
C ILE A 340 -3.20 15.94 -16.54
N GLY A 341 -2.57 16.64 -17.49
CA GLY A 341 -2.30 18.06 -17.49
C GLY A 341 -0.79 18.34 -17.41
N GLU A 342 -0.24 18.88 -18.49
CA GLU A 342 1.20 19.18 -18.58
C GLU A 342 1.63 20.20 -17.52
N ASP A 343 0.80 21.19 -17.21
CA ASP A 343 1.07 22.18 -16.16
C ASP A 343 1.17 21.53 -14.78
N LEU A 344 0.26 20.59 -14.44
CA LEU A 344 0.32 19.86 -13.19
C LEU A 344 1.60 19.00 -13.09
N ILE A 345 1.95 18.31 -14.18
CA ILE A 345 3.18 17.51 -14.21
C ILE A 345 4.40 18.41 -14.00
N ALA A 346 4.46 19.58 -14.65
CA ALA A 346 5.55 20.53 -14.48
C ALA A 346 5.62 21.07 -13.03
N GLU A 347 4.47 21.36 -12.41
CA GLU A 347 4.41 21.77 -11.00
C GLU A 347 4.96 20.68 -10.07
N ILE A 348 4.54 19.41 -10.26
CA ILE A 348 5.04 18.29 -9.47
C ILE A 348 6.55 18.09 -9.69
N GLN A 349 7.04 18.18 -10.95
CA GLN A 349 8.47 18.09 -11.24
C GLN A 349 9.28 19.19 -10.56
N GLN A 350 8.74 20.40 -10.42
CA GLN A 350 9.39 21.48 -9.71
C GLN A 350 9.50 21.18 -8.22
N ILE A 351 8.41 20.69 -7.59
CA ILE A 351 8.45 20.27 -6.18
C ILE A 351 9.49 19.17 -5.96
N VAL A 352 9.54 18.19 -6.87
CA VAL A 352 10.55 17.11 -6.84
C VAL A 352 11.97 17.68 -6.93
N ALA A 353 12.24 18.60 -7.87
CA ALA A 353 13.56 19.19 -8.05
C ALA A 353 14.03 19.96 -6.81
N ASP A 354 13.12 20.67 -6.15
CA ASP A 354 13.44 21.45 -4.94
C ASP A 354 13.81 20.54 -3.74
N HIS A 355 13.35 19.28 -3.71
CA HIS A 355 13.58 18.32 -2.62
C HIS A 355 14.64 17.25 -2.93
N THR A 356 15.09 17.13 -4.18
CA THR A 356 16.18 16.21 -4.56
C THR A 356 17.56 16.90 -4.64
N SER A 357 17.59 18.25 -4.57
CA SER A 357 18.82 19.03 -4.68
C SER A 357 19.49 19.33 -3.30
N GLN A 358 18.95 18.77 -2.20
CA GLN A 358 19.49 18.88 -0.84
C GLN A 358 20.18 17.58 -0.45
#